data_2edacfe867a7bb744cd2bb537ef3d0f0
#
_entry.id   2edacfe867a7bb744cd2bb537ef3d0f0
#
_cell.length_a   1.000
_cell.length_b   1.000
_cell.length_c   1.000
_cell.angle_alpha   90.00
_cell.angle_beta   90.00
_cell.angle_gamma   90.00
#
_symmetry.space_group_name_H-M   'P 1'
#
loop_
_entity.id
_entity.type
_entity.pdbx_description
1 polymer ?
#
loop_
_entity_poly.entity_id
_entity_poly.type
_entity_poly.pdbx_seq_one_letter_code
_entity_poly.pdbx_strand_id
1 'polypeptide(L)'
;RQDGHHPIVFMQCGPIRYKVDAKAQAEKRSFEHYLIPRFTAFRSSAEKKNINELYSELSENENRNMLIINDVIESLEHNRCPIIMTERREHVELLSALLSKHCKNIITLFGASSQKIRKETMEQLLSIPQTEPLLIIATGKYVGEGFDYPRLDTLFLALPISWKGKVAQYAGRLHRNFEGKTDVRIYDYADIHVSTLEKMYQKRLKGYASIGYKTLSDAGLNLTPDLIYDGKSFYPVYCNDLLAASESVQIVSPFLRKSRIKQLINVFSKVIENGAAFTVVTRPA
;
A
#
# COMPACT_ATOMS: atom_id res chain seq x y z
N ARG A 1 17.04 -16.92 6.82
CA ARG A 1 17.98 -16.38 5.82
C ARG A 1 17.57 -16.89 4.44
N GLN A 2 17.75 -16.08 3.43
CA GLN A 2 17.41 -16.45 2.03
C GLN A 2 18.47 -17.42 1.42
N ASP A 3 19.66 -17.41 1.98
CA ASP A 3 20.81 -18.17 1.50
C ASP A 3 20.83 -19.64 1.95
N GLY A 4 19.80 -20.11 2.66
CA GLY A 4 19.72 -21.50 3.15
C GLY A 4 20.68 -21.85 4.29
N HIS A 5 21.50 -20.92 4.77
CA HIS A 5 22.50 -21.18 5.82
C HIS A 5 21.92 -21.19 7.25
N HIS A 6 20.63 -21.50 7.43
CA HIS A 6 20.03 -21.69 8.75
C HIS A 6 20.77 -22.75 9.61
N PRO A 7 21.23 -23.90 9.06
CA PRO A 7 21.94 -24.89 9.87
C PRO A 7 23.17 -24.32 10.57
N ILE A 8 23.95 -23.46 9.92
CA ILE A 8 25.14 -22.81 10.51
C ILE A 8 24.77 -21.96 11.72
N VAL A 9 23.65 -21.21 11.63
CA VAL A 9 23.14 -20.41 12.76
C VAL A 9 22.76 -21.33 13.92
N PHE A 10 22.11 -22.47 13.65
CA PHE A 10 21.71 -23.41 14.68
C PHE A 10 22.90 -24.13 15.31
N MET A 11 23.96 -24.38 14.55
CA MET A 11 25.20 -24.94 15.08
C MET A 11 25.87 -23.98 16.09
N GLN A 12 25.81 -22.68 15.83
CA GLN A 12 26.44 -21.65 16.67
C GLN A 12 25.55 -21.22 17.85
N CYS A 13 24.24 -21.07 17.62
CA CYS A 13 23.31 -20.48 18.58
C CYS A 13 22.37 -21.51 19.24
N GLY A 14 22.43 -22.76 18.82
CA GLY A 14 21.50 -23.82 19.22
C GLY A 14 20.12 -23.73 18.53
N PRO A 15 19.21 -24.63 18.87
CA PRO A 15 17.87 -24.67 18.28
C PRO A 15 17.01 -23.49 18.71
N ILE A 16 15.97 -23.17 17.91
CA ILE A 16 14.98 -22.17 18.26
C ILE A 16 14.24 -22.61 19.52
N ARG A 17 14.45 -21.93 20.63
CA ARG A 17 13.76 -22.20 21.92
C ARG A 17 12.45 -21.47 22.05
N TYR A 18 12.32 -20.31 21.42
CA TYR A 18 11.11 -19.49 21.46
C TYR A 18 10.92 -18.75 20.13
N LYS A 19 9.69 -18.75 19.64
CA LYS A 19 9.30 -18.02 18.44
C LYS A 19 8.12 -17.12 18.76
N VAL A 20 8.31 -15.81 18.59
CA VAL A 20 7.22 -14.86 18.76
C VAL A 20 6.28 -14.96 17.57
N ASP A 21 5.00 -15.15 17.83
CA ASP A 21 3.95 -15.00 16.82
C ASP A 21 3.69 -13.51 16.60
N ALA A 22 4.05 -13.02 15.41
CA ALA A 22 3.93 -11.61 15.07
C ALA A 22 2.48 -11.12 15.06
N LYS A 23 1.52 -12.00 14.70
CA LYS A 23 0.09 -11.70 14.71
C LYS A 23 -0.43 -11.57 16.14
N ALA A 24 -0.14 -12.54 17.01
CA ALA A 24 -0.50 -12.48 18.42
C ALA A 24 0.17 -11.29 19.14
N GLN A 25 1.37 -10.86 18.69
CA GLN A 25 2.02 -9.67 19.21
C GLN A 25 1.35 -8.38 18.72
N ALA A 26 0.83 -8.36 17.49
CA ALA A 26 0.07 -7.22 16.98
C ALA A 26 -1.22 -7.00 17.77
N GLU A 27 -1.93 -8.06 18.13
CA GLU A 27 -3.16 -8.03 18.94
C GLU A 27 -2.95 -7.48 20.37
N LYS A 28 -1.72 -7.52 20.87
CA LYS A 28 -1.35 -6.99 22.20
C LYS A 28 -0.93 -5.51 22.20
N ARG A 29 -0.80 -4.89 21.02
CA ARG A 29 -0.42 -3.47 20.93
C ARG A 29 -1.62 -2.58 21.22
N SER A 30 -1.32 -1.36 21.69
CA SER A 30 -2.32 -0.35 22.01
C SER A 30 -2.91 0.38 20.77
N PHE A 31 -2.52 -0.02 19.58
CA PHE A 31 -2.94 0.60 18.31
C PHE A 31 -3.28 -0.43 17.25
N GLU A 32 -4.20 -0.08 16.37
CA GLU A 32 -4.66 -0.94 15.27
C GLU A 32 -3.68 -0.91 14.07
N HIS A 33 -3.77 -1.93 13.19
CA HIS A 33 -2.87 -2.10 12.06
C HIS A 33 -3.69 -2.19 10.77
N TYR A 34 -3.65 -1.16 9.93
CA TYR A 34 -4.44 -1.08 8.71
C TYR A 34 -3.58 -1.12 7.44
N LEU A 35 -4.02 -1.94 6.49
CA LEU A 35 -3.55 -1.95 5.11
C LEU A 35 -4.55 -1.19 4.25
N ILE A 36 -4.07 -0.22 3.48
CA ILE A 36 -4.84 0.55 2.51
C ILE A 36 -4.29 0.24 1.12
N PRO A 37 -4.90 -0.71 0.38
CA PRO A 37 -4.52 -0.97 -0.99
C PRO A 37 -4.93 0.21 -1.88
N ARG A 38 -4.00 0.67 -2.72
CA ARG A 38 -4.25 1.70 -3.73
C ARG A 38 -3.98 1.11 -5.12
N PHE A 39 -5.02 0.93 -5.91
CA PHE A 39 -4.88 0.33 -7.22
C PHE A 39 -4.58 1.38 -8.27
N THR A 40 -3.56 1.11 -9.09
CA THR A 40 -3.11 2.06 -10.11
C THR A 40 -3.56 1.61 -11.49
N ALA A 41 -3.74 2.57 -12.41
CA ALA A 41 -3.98 2.30 -13.81
C ALA A 41 -2.67 2.05 -14.60
N PHE A 42 -1.54 1.89 -13.92
CA PHE A 42 -0.24 1.69 -14.55
C PHE A 42 -0.23 0.48 -15.47
N ARG A 43 0.28 0.68 -16.69
CA ARG A 43 0.54 -0.36 -17.67
C ARG A 43 1.95 -0.19 -18.19
N SER A 44 2.72 -1.27 -18.25
CA SER A 44 4.06 -1.23 -18.83
C SER A 44 4.00 -1.12 -20.35
N SER A 45 4.94 -0.40 -20.92
CA SER A 45 5.06 -0.18 -22.35
C SER A 45 5.49 -1.44 -23.15
N ALA A 46 5.98 -2.50 -22.47
CA ALA A 46 6.36 -3.75 -23.10
C ALA A 46 5.96 -4.98 -22.27
N GLU A 47 5.63 -6.09 -22.94
CA GLU A 47 5.16 -7.32 -22.28
C GLU A 47 6.23 -8.03 -21.40
N LYS A 48 7.51 -7.89 -21.74
CA LYS A 48 8.61 -8.53 -21.02
C LYS A 48 9.68 -7.51 -20.67
N LYS A 49 9.66 -7.04 -19.43
CA LYS A 49 10.71 -6.19 -18.85
C LYS A 49 11.32 -6.84 -17.64
N ASN A 50 12.60 -6.53 -17.41
CA ASN A 50 13.24 -6.88 -16.14
C ASN A 50 12.70 -5.95 -15.03
N ILE A 51 12.89 -6.34 -13.78
CA ILE A 51 12.34 -5.61 -12.64
C ILE A 51 12.91 -4.19 -12.49
N ASN A 52 14.14 -3.96 -12.94
CA ASN A 52 14.76 -2.64 -12.87
C ASN A 52 14.15 -1.65 -13.88
N GLU A 53 13.82 -2.14 -15.08
CA GLU A 53 13.11 -1.37 -16.10
C GLU A 53 11.69 -1.02 -15.63
N LEU A 54 10.97 -1.98 -15.03
CA LEU A 54 9.67 -1.74 -14.43
C LEU A 54 9.73 -0.70 -13.30
N TYR A 55 10.77 -0.74 -12.47
CA TYR A 55 10.95 0.26 -11.41
C TYR A 55 11.26 1.65 -11.96
N SER A 56 11.99 1.77 -13.10
CA SER A 56 12.16 3.05 -13.78
C SER A 56 10.82 3.59 -14.25
N GLU A 57 10.05 2.79 -14.99
CA GLU A 57 8.73 3.21 -15.48
C GLU A 57 7.78 3.61 -14.35
N LEU A 58 7.75 2.84 -13.26
CA LEU A 58 6.91 3.13 -12.09
C LEU A 58 7.31 4.46 -11.43
N SER A 59 8.62 4.71 -11.29
CA SER A 59 9.12 5.94 -10.66
C SER A 59 8.89 7.20 -11.50
N GLU A 60 8.78 7.04 -12.82
CA GLU A 60 8.56 8.12 -13.78
C GLU A 60 7.06 8.34 -14.11
N ASN A 61 6.18 7.42 -13.71
CA ASN A 61 4.77 7.50 -14.06
C ASN A 61 4.06 8.61 -13.29
N GLU A 62 3.68 9.69 -13.98
CA GLU A 62 3.08 10.87 -13.40
C GLU A 62 1.77 10.58 -12.67
N ASN A 63 0.85 9.84 -13.28
CA ASN A 63 -0.45 9.54 -12.67
C ASN A 63 -0.30 8.76 -11.35
N ARG A 64 0.65 7.81 -11.33
CA ARG A 64 0.97 7.03 -10.15
C ARG A 64 1.61 7.88 -9.05
N ASN A 65 2.53 8.77 -9.43
CA ASN A 65 3.16 9.68 -8.50
C ASN A 65 2.16 10.70 -7.94
N MET A 66 1.23 11.21 -8.76
CA MET A 66 0.16 12.09 -8.27
C MET A 66 -0.76 11.39 -7.26
N LEU A 67 -1.08 10.11 -7.47
CA LEU A 67 -1.84 9.33 -6.49
C LEU A 67 -1.08 9.23 -5.16
N ILE A 68 0.22 8.92 -5.20
CA ILE A 68 1.08 8.87 -4.00
C ILE A 68 1.11 10.23 -3.28
N ILE A 69 1.30 11.31 -4.04
CA ILE A 69 1.38 12.68 -3.51
C ILE A 69 0.09 13.07 -2.81
N ASN A 70 -1.06 12.81 -3.42
CA ASN A 70 -2.37 13.12 -2.85
C ASN A 70 -2.61 12.37 -1.55
N ASP A 71 -2.33 11.07 -1.50
CA ASP A 71 -2.45 10.26 -0.29
C ASP A 71 -1.51 10.75 0.83
N VAL A 72 -0.30 11.19 0.48
CA VAL A 72 0.67 11.76 1.45
C VAL A 72 0.19 13.10 1.99
N ILE A 73 -0.33 13.99 1.13
CA ILE A 73 -0.88 15.30 1.55
C ILE A 73 -2.04 15.07 2.52
N GLU A 74 -3.00 14.22 2.16
CA GLU A 74 -4.12 13.85 3.02
C GLU A 74 -3.63 13.31 4.38
N SER A 75 -2.61 12.46 4.38
CA SER A 75 -2.01 11.94 5.61
C SER A 75 -1.42 13.04 6.50
N LEU A 76 -0.73 14.02 5.89
CA LEU A 76 -0.14 15.17 6.61
C LEU A 76 -1.23 16.09 7.19
N GLU A 77 -2.31 16.34 6.45
CA GLU A 77 -3.48 17.12 6.90
C GLU A 77 -4.18 16.47 8.11
N HIS A 78 -4.13 15.14 8.21
CA HIS A 78 -4.59 14.39 9.38
C HIS A 78 -3.55 14.29 10.51
N ASN A 79 -2.52 15.13 10.50
CA ASN A 79 -1.44 15.18 11.51
C ASN A 79 -0.68 13.85 11.69
N ARG A 80 -0.61 13.02 10.66
CA ARG A 80 0.16 11.79 10.67
C ARG A 80 1.65 12.07 10.42
N CYS A 81 2.48 11.10 10.80
CA CYS A 81 3.92 11.15 10.55
C CYS A 81 4.31 10.08 9.51
N PRO A 82 4.21 10.41 8.22
CA PRO A 82 4.42 9.46 7.13
C PRO A 82 5.90 9.23 6.81
N ILE A 83 6.17 8.00 6.34
CA ILE A 83 7.40 7.64 5.63
C ILE A 83 7.06 7.07 4.25
N ILE A 84 7.69 7.62 3.21
CA ILE A 84 7.63 7.07 1.86
C ILE A 84 8.84 6.18 1.63
N MET A 85 8.59 4.96 1.17
CA MET A 85 9.63 3.99 0.84
C MET A 85 9.71 3.76 -0.67
N THR A 86 10.89 3.95 -1.21
CA THR A 86 11.22 3.65 -2.61
C THR A 86 12.55 2.89 -2.71
N GLU A 87 12.86 2.30 -3.86
CA GLU A 87 14.14 1.62 -4.09
C GLU A 87 15.08 2.45 -4.98
N ARG A 88 14.64 3.67 -5.40
CA ARG A 88 15.38 4.52 -6.33
C ARG A 88 15.64 5.90 -5.76
N ARG A 89 16.88 6.37 -5.94
CA ARG A 89 17.32 7.69 -5.48
C ARG A 89 16.59 8.81 -6.23
N GLU A 90 16.51 8.70 -7.53
CA GLU A 90 15.86 9.67 -8.41
C GLU A 90 14.38 9.86 -8.03
N HIS A 91 13.73 8.77 -7.61
CA HIS A 91 12.35 8.82 -7.14
C HIS A 91 12.21 9.51 -5.78
N VAL A 92 13.20 9.37 -4.87
CA VAL A 92 13.24 10.16 -3.61
C VAL A 92 13.34 11.64 -3.93
N GLU A 93 14.22 12.02 -4.84
CA GLU A 93 14.47 13.42 -5.24
C GLU A 93 13.22 14.02 -5.90
N LEU A 94 12.59 13.29 -6.82
CA LEU A 94 11.34 13.69 -7.49
C LEU A 94 10.21 13.94 -6.49
N LEU A 95 9.92 12.95 -5.62
CA LEU A 95 8.84 13.06 -4.64
C LEU A 95 9.10 14.16 -3.62
N SER A 96 10.36 14.34 -3.20
CA SER A 96 10.77 15.42 -2.30
C SER A 96 10.53 16.80 -2.93
N ALA A 97 10.88 16.96 -4.19
CA ALA A 97 10.68 18.22 -4.92
C ALA A 97 9.17 18.55 -5.06
N LEU A 98 8.35 17.55 -5.41
CA LEU A 98 6.91 17.74 -5.58
C LEU A 98 6.18 18.03 -4.25
N LEU A 99 6.60 17.39 -3.15
CA LEU A 99 6.00 17.56 -1.84
C LEU A 99 6.53 18.75 -1.03
N SER A 100 7.62 19.39 -1.48
CA SER A 100 8.23 20.54 -0.78
C SER A 100 7.29 21.74 -0.61
N LYS A 101 6.28 21.87 -1.46
CA LYS A 101 5.24 22.91 -1.37
C LYS A 101 4.18 22.62 -0.30
N HIS A 102 4.07 21.36 0.14
CA HIS A 102 3.04 20.88 1.04
C HIS A 102 3.55 20.55 2.45
N CYS A 103 4.85 20.30 2.59
CA CYS A 103 5.45 20.00 3.87
C CYS A 103 6.80 20.73 4.00
N LYS A 104 6.96 21.51 5.09
CA LYS A 104 8.20 22.24 5.37
C LYS A 104 9.34 21.31 5.80
N ASN A 105 9.01 20.31 6.61
CA ASN A 105 10.01 19.40 7.18
C ASN A 105 10.01 18.08 6.39
N ILE A 106 10.81 18.02 5.33
CA ILE A 106 11.05 16.80 4.55
C ILE A 106 12.47 16.32 4.81
N ILE A 107 12.61 15.09 5.28
CA ILE A 107 13.89 14.44 5.53
C ILE A 107 14.09 13.30 4.53
N THR A 108 15.15 13.37 3.73
CA THR A 108 15.50 12.34 2.75
C THR A 108 16.61 11.42 3.29
N LEU A 109 16.42 10.09 3.17
CA LEU A 109 17.29 9.08 3.73
C LEU A 109 17.80 8.11 2.64
N PHE A 110 19.12 8.06 2.45
CA PHE A 110 19.76 7.23 1.44
C PHE A 110 20.64 6.15 2.06
N GLY A 111 20.53 4.90 1.60
CA GLY A 111 21.22 3.73 2.18
C GLY A 111 22.75 3.74 2.14
N ALA A 112 23.37 4.60 1.32
CA ALA A 112 24.82 4.73 1.22
C ALA A 112 25.40 5.85 2.11
N SER A 113 24.62 6.39 3.06
CA SER A 113 25.06 7.50 3.93
C SER A 113 26.09 7.03 4.96
N SER A 114 27.12 7.86 5.20
CA SER A 114 28.11 7.63 6.26
C SER A 114 27.48 7.67 7.65
N GLN A 115 28.15 7.12 8.67
CA GLN A 115 27.67 7.20 10.07
C GLN A 115 27.49 8.64 10.54
N LYS A 116 28.35 9.55 10.09
CA LYS A 116 28.27 10.99 10.42
C LYS A 116 26.97 11.59 9.90
N ILE A 117 26.67 11.39 8.61
CA ILE A 117 25.42 11.87 7.99
C ILE A 117 24.19 11.28 8.69
N ARG A 118 24.23 10.00 9.05
CA ARG A 118 23.13 9.35 9.79
C ARG A 118 22.87 9.97 11.14
N LYS A 119 23.94 10.31 11.86
CA LYS A 119 23.84 10.97 13.17
C LYS A 119 23.27 12.37 13.03
N GLU A 120 23.81 13.18 12.11
CA GLU A 120 23.33 14.52 11.82
C GLU A 120 21.83 14.52 11.41
N THR A 121 21.44 13.58 10.55
CA THR A 121 20.03 13.43 10.13
C THR A 121 19.12 13.03 11.30
N MET A 122 19.60 12.18 12.20
CA MET A 122 18.82 11.81 13.39
C MET A 122 18.70 12.99 14.36
N GLU A 123 19.74 13.77 14.57
CA GLU A 123 19.70 15.00 15.36
C GLU A 123 18.72 16.02 14.76
N GLN A 124 18.73 16.18 13.43
CA GLN A 124 17.75 17.01 12.72
C GLN A 124 16.32 16.51 12.92
N LEU A 125 16.06 15.20 12.78
CA LEU A 125 14.75 14.60 13.03
C LEU A 125 14.24 14.86 14.45
N LEU A 126 15.12 14.74 15.44
CA LEU A 126 14.79 14.95 16.86
C LEU A 126 14.58 16.42 17.19
N SER A 127 15.14 17.34 16.43
CA SER A 127 14.97 18.79 16.63
C SER A 127 13.63 19.32 16.12
N ILE A 128 12.91 18.56 15.28
CA ILE A 128 11.60 18.96 14.74
C ILE A 128 10.53 18.77 15.81
N PRO A 129 9.79 19.83 16.20
CA PRO A 129 8.73 19.74 17.18
C PRO A 129 7.67 18.69 16.81
N GLN A 130 7.11 18.02 17.80
CA GLN A 130 6.10 17.00 17.57
C GLN A 130 4.78 17.55 16.97
N THR A 131 4.53 18.84 17.17
CA THR A 131 3.38 19.57 16.63
C THR A 131 3.55 19.97 15.17
N GLU A 132 4.76 19.93 14.64
CA GLU A 132 5.00 20.26 13.24
C GLU A 132 4.83 19.04 12.32
N PRO A 133 4.25 19.23 11.09
CA PRO A 133 4.23 18.20 10.07
C PRO A 133 5.64 17.76 9.71
N LEU A 134 5.83 16.45 9.60
CA LEU A 134 7.10 15.83 9.21
C LEU A 134 6.84 14.72 8.20
N LEU A 135 7.59 14.75 7.10
CA LEU A 135 7.62 13.71 6.08
C LEU A 135 9.03 13.13 5.97
N ILE A 136 9.13 11.81 5.96
CA ILE A 136 10.37 11.10 5.68
C ILE A 136 10.25 10.41 4.32
N ILE A 137 11.27 10.55 3.46
CA ILE A 137 11.35 9.85 2.19
C ILE A 137 12.65 9.03 2.18
N ALA A 138 12.56 7.71 2.07
CA ALA A 138 13.72 6.84 2.28
C ALA A 138 13.88 5.78 1.20
N THR A 139 15.16 5.44 0.92
CA THR A 139 15.45 4.20 0.19
C THR A 139 15.39 3.00 1.13
N GLY A 140 14.92 1.86 0.61
CA GLY A 140 14.73 0.64 1.40
C GLY A 140 15.97 0.14 2.14
N LYS A 141 17.15 0.41 1.60
CA LYS A 141 18.42 0.04 2.23
C LYS A 141 18.66 0.79 3.56
N TYR A 142 18.32 2.07 3.61
CA TYR A 142 18.52 2.88 4.84
C TYR A 142 17.65 2.39 6.00
N VAL A 143 16.37 2.18 5.74
CA VAL A 143 15.41 1.77 6.77
C VAL A 143 15.72 0.36 7.30
N GLY A 144 16.32 -0.49 6.46
CA GLY A 144 16.81 -1.82 6.84
C GLY A 144 17.96 -1.81 7.85
N GLU A 145 18.76 -0.75 7.93
CA GLU A 145 20.02 -0.68 8.67
C GLU A 145 19.89 0.00 10.07
N GLY A 146 18.79 -0.21 10.76
CA GLY A 146 18.67 0.23 12.17
C GLY A 146 18.01 1.59 12.36
N PHE A 147 17.37 2.17 11.34
CA PHE A 147 16.57 3.39 11.52
C PHE A 147 15.40 3.15 12.47
N ASP A 148 15.28 3.98 13.51
CA ASP A 148 14.21 3.90 14.50
C ASP A 148 13.71 5.29 14.86
N TYR A 149 12.43 5.57 14.55
CA TYR A 149 11.77 6.82 14.88
C TYR A 149 10.32 6.55 15.33
N PRO A 150 10.05 6.55 16.65
CA PRO A 150 8.79 6.07 17.21
C PRO A 150 7.54 6.82 16.76
N ARG A 151 7.66 8.09 16.37
CA ARG A 151 6.54 8.90 15.89
C ARG A 151 5.92 8.39 14.59
N LEU A 152 6.65 7.60 13.78
CA LEU A 152 6.14 7.07 12.50
C LEU A 152 4.87 6.25 12.71
N ASP A 153 3.83 6.56 11.94
CA ASP A 153 2.54 5.89 11.99
C ASP A 153 1.99 5.50 10.60
N THR A 154 2.53 6.05 9.52
CA THR A 154 2.07 5.78 8.16
C THR A 154 3.23 5.44 7.23
N LEU A 155 3.10 4.34 6.47
CA LEU A 155 4.06 3.90 5.46
C LEU A 155 3.42 3.97 4.08
N PHE A 156 4.05 4.67 3.16
CA PHE A 156 3.73 4.67 1.74
C PHE A 156 4.75 3.83 0.97
N LEU A 157 4.32 2.68 0.45
CA LEU A 157 5.19 1.79 -0.33
C LEU A 157 5.21 2.23 -1.79
N ALA A 158 5.97 3.29 -2.10
CA ALA A 158 5.98 3.92 -3.41
C ALA A 158 6.54 3.04 -4.55
N LEU A 159 7.44 2.09 -4.27
CA LEU A 159 7.83 1.03 -5.20
C LEU A 159 7.59 -0.35 -4.59
N PRO A 160 7.13 -1.32 -5.39
CA PRO A 160 6.78 -2.64 -4.88
C PRO A 160 8.01 -3.42 -4.42
N ILE A 161 7.86 -4.15 -3.32
CA ILE A 161 8.83 -5.14 -2.85
C ILE A 161 8.20 -6.54 -2.93
N SER A 162 9.01 -7.56 -3.22
CA SER A 162 8.49 -8.92 -3.41
C SER A 162 8.70 -9.84 -2.21
N TRP A 163 9.56 -9.45 -1.27
CA TRP A 163 9.96 -10.33 -0.19
C TRP A 163 9.21 -10.06 1.11
N LYS A 164 8.57 -11.11 1.66
CA LYS A 164 7.81 -11.09 2.91
C LYS A 164 8.62 -10.53 4.10
N GLY A 165 9.91 -10.85 4.20
CA GLY A 165 10.78 -10.33 5.26
C GLY A 165 11.01 -8.83 5.22
N LYS A 166 11.10 -8.22 4.02
CA LYS A 166 11.18 -6.76 3.87
C LYS A 166 9.89 -6.07 4.30
N VAL A 167 8.72 -6.64 3.96
CA VAL A 167 7.42 -6.12 4.42
C VAL A 167 7.38 -6.04 5.95
N ALA A 168 7.70 -7.14 6.63
CA ALA A 168 7.73 -7.19 8.09
C ALA A 168 8.75 -6.22 8.71
N GLN A 169 9.90 -6.03 8.05
CA GLN A 169 10.94 -5.12 8.49
C GLN A 169 10.49 -3.65 8.42
N TYR A 170 9.86 -3.25 7.31
CA TYR A 170 9.39 -1.87 7.11
C TYR A 170 8.18 -1.58 8.00
N ALA A 171 7.20 -2.48 8.03
CA ALA A 171 6.06 -2.39 8.93
C ALA A 171 6.49 -2.31 10.40
N GLY A 172 7.52 -3.07 10.78
CA GLY A 172 8.08 -3.06 12.13
C GLY A 172 8.58 -1.69 12.60
N ARG A 173 8.91 -0.76 11.69
CA ARG A 173 9.30 0.61 12.03
C ARG A 173 8.12 1.45 12.53
N LEU A 174 6.90 1.11 12.13
CA LEU A 174 5.67 1.76 12.62
C LEU A 174 5.25 1.23 13.99
N HIS A 175 5.74 0.04 14.37
CA HIS A 175 5.27 -0.70 15.56
C HIS A 175 5.88 -0.22 16.89
N ARG A 176 6.54 0.93 16.91
CA ARG A 176 7.03 1.55 18.14
C ARG A 176 5.88 2.26 18.85
N ASN A 177 5.82 2.08 20.16
CA ASN A 177 4.88 2.82 20.98
C ASN A 177 5.24 4.30 20.96
N PHE A 178 4.24 5.13 20.75
CA PHE A 178 4.34 6.58 20.81
C PHE A 178 3.04 7.14 21.38
N GLU A 179 3.12 8.16 22.20
CA GLU A 179 1.96 8.78 22.83
C GLU A 179 1.01 9.34 21.78
N GLY A 180 -0.29 9.05 21.91
CA GLY A 180 -1.32 9.48 20.96
C GLY A 180 -1.46 8.61 19.70
N LYS A 181 -0.62 7.58 19.50
CA LYS A 181 -0.74 6.67 18.37
C LYS A 181 -1.93 5.72 18.56
N THR A 182 -2.97 5.87 17.75
CA THR A 182 -4.18 5.05 17.76
C THR A 182 -4.21 3.95 16.71
N ASP A 183 -3.56 4.20 15.58
CA ASP A 183 -3.43 3.23 14.48
C ASP A 183 -2.13 3.44 13.69
N VAL A 184 -1.73 2.41 12.97
CA VAL A 184 -0.67 2.46 11.96
C VAL A 184 -1.21 2.03 10.60
N ARG A 185 -0.80 2.73 9.54
CA ARG A 185 -1.31 2.51 8.18
C ARG A 185 -0.20 2.20 7.20
N ILE A 186 -0.47 1.26 6.31
CA ILE A 186 0.38 0.99 5.15
C ILE A 186 -0.44 1.22 3.89
N TYR A 187 -0.01 2.19 3.08
CA TYR A 187 -0.51 2.38 1.72
C TYR A 187 0.35 1.55 0.76
N ASP A 188 -0.28 0.59 0.09
CA ASP A 188 0.38 -0.30 -0.87
C ASP A 188 -0.18 -0.04 -2.28
N TYR A 189 0.65 0.52 -3.15
CA TYR A 189 0.26 0.82 -4.53
C TYR A 189 0.39 -0.43 -5.38
N ALA A 190 -0.77 -1.00 -5.76
CA ALA A 190 -0.91 -2.26 -6.45
C ALA A 190 -1.09 -2.03 -7.96
N ASP A 191 -0.04 -2.34 -8.72
CA ASP A 191 0.01 -2.18 -10.18
C ASP A 191 -0.43 -3.51 -10.85
N ILE A 192 -1.73 -3.84 -10.73
CA ILE A 192 -2.29 -5.16 -11.06
C ILE A 192 -2.35 -5.47 -12.56
N HIS A 193 -2.21 -4.47 -13.42
CA HIS A 193 -2.21 -4.67 -14.88
C HIS A 193 -0.89 -5.23 -15.44
N VAL A 194 0.13 -5.36 -14.58
CA VAL A 194 1.42 -5.98 -14.91
C VAL A 194 1.58 -7.25 -14.09
N SER A 195 1.54 -8.41 -14.75
CA SER A 195 1.51 -9.74 -14.10
C SER A 195 2.62 -9.96 -13.06
N THR A 196 3.83 -9.45 -13.32
CA THR A 196 4.95 -9.54 -12.36
C THR A 196 4.66 -8.73 -11.10
N LEU A 197 4.13 -7.52 -11.23
CA LEU A 197 3.83 -6.62 -10.11
C LEU A 197 2.61 -7.12 -9.32
N GLU A 198 1.61 -7.67 -10.01
CA GLU A 198 0.47 -8.34 -9.38
C GLU A 198 0.92 -9.52 -8.50
N LYS A 199 1.79 -10.41 -9.03
CA LYS A 199 2.36 -11.51 -8.24
C LYS A 199 3.13 -11.03 -7.02
N MET A 200 3.86 -9.91 -7.14
CA MET A 200 4.55 -9.27 -6.01
C MET A 200 3.54 -8.74 -4.98
N TYR A 201 2.45 -8.13 -5.42
CA TYR A 201 1.38 -7.66 -4.54
C TYR A 201 0.72 -8.81 -3.77
N GLN A 202 0.37 -9.92 -4.43
CA GLN A 202 -0.18 -11.11 -3.78
C GLN A 202 0.75 -11.68 -2.68
N LYS A 203 2.07 -11.64 -2.91
CA LYS A 203 3.06 -12.03 -1.89
C LYS A 203 3.06 -11.06 -0.70
N ARG A 204 2.93 -9.74 -0.95
CA ARG A 204 2.85 -8.73 0.11
C ARG A 204 1.60 -8.89 0.95
N LEU A 205 0.44 -9.14 0.35
CA LEU A 205 -0.82 -9.40 1.08
C LEU A 205 -0.65 -10.52 2.12
N LYS A 206 -0.04 -11.65 1.73
CA LYS A 206 0.29 -12.73 2.67
C LYS A 206 1.26 -12.28 3.76
N GLY A 207 2.17 -11.37 3.43
CA GLY A 207 3.09 -10.76 4.37
C GLY A 207 2.38 -9.91 5.42
N TYR A 208 1.51 -8.99 4.99
CA TYR A 208 0.72 -8.12 5.87
C TYR A 208 -0.18 -8.92 6.82
N ALA A 209 -0.93 -9.88 6.29
CA ALA A 209 -1.79 -10.76 7.09
C ALA A 209 -0.98 -11.51 8.17
N SER A 210 0.25 -11.95 7.86
CA SER A 210 1.11 -12.69 8.81
C SER A 210 1.66 -11.83 9.95
N ILE A 211 1.58 -10.52 9.88
CA ILE A 211 2.02 -9.57 10.91
C ILE A 211 0.86 -8.78 11.51
N GLY A 212 -0.39 -9.20 11.25
CA GLY A 212 -1.59 -8.70 11.91
C GLY A 212 -2.23 -7.45 11.28
N TYR A 213 -1.85 -7.08 10.04
CA TYR A 213 -2.54 -6.00 9.33
C TYR A 213 -3.87 -6.49 8.79
N LYS A 214 -4.90 -5.68 9.00
CA LYS A 214 -6.25 -5.86 8.47
C LYS A 214 -6.43 -4.89 7.28
N THR A 215 -7.07 -5.35 6.21
CA THR A 215 -7.49 -4.43 5.16
C THR A 215 -8.56 -3.50 5.74
N LEU A 216 -8.57 -2.25 5.37
CA LEU A 216 -9.47 -1.27 5.97
C LEU A 216 -10.95 -1.61 5.71
N SER A 217 -11.27 -2.33 4.63
CA SER A 217 -12.57 -2.94 4.36
C SER A 217 -13.01 -3.94 5.43
N ASP A 218 -12.04 -4.68 6.03
CA ASP A 218 -12.34 -5.68 7.07
C ASP A 218 -12.60 -5.05 8.45
N ALA A 219 -12.24 -3.78 8.60
CA ALA A 219 -12.38 -3.04 9.86
C ALA A 219 -13.72 -2.32 10.01
N GLY A 220 -14.64 -2.44 9.05
CA GLY A 220 -15.96 -1.78 9.07
C GLY A 220 -15.91 -0.26 8.95
N LEU A 221 -14.76 0.31 8.62
CA LEU A 221 -14.64 1.72 8.32
C LEU A 221 -15.10 1.96 6.88
N ASN A 222 -16.21 2.67 6.71
CA ASN A 222 -16.74 3.11 5.42
C ASN A 222 -15.76 4.09 4.76
N LEU A 223 -14.70 3.58 4.20
CA LEU A 223 -13.89 4.34 3.27
C LEU A 223 -14.47 4.16 1.87
N THR A 224 -14.72 5.31 1.26
CA THR A 224 -15.22 5.50 -0.10
C THR A 224 -14.64 4.57 -1.18
N PRO A 225 -15.28 4.41 -2.32
CA PRO A 225 -15.55 3.22 -3.10
C PRO A 225 -14.42 2.65 -3.95
N ASP A 226 -13.17 2.74 -3.53
CA ASP A 226 -12.05 2.01 -4.18
C ASP A 226 -11.85 0.59 -3.62
N LEU A 227 -12.94 -0.03 -3.13
CA LEU A 227 -12.94 -1.40 -2.63
C LEU A 227 -12.70 -2.37 -3.78
N ILE A 228 -11.63 -3.16 -3.68
CA ILE A 228 -11.42 -4.29 -4.57
C ILE A 228 -12.05 -5.53 -3.97
N TYR A 229 -12.89 -6.12 -4.78
CA TYR A 229 -13.59 -7.36 -4.50
C TYR A 229 -12.87 -8.52 -5.17
N ASP A 230 -12.72 -9.63 -4.47
CA ASP A 230 -12.31 -10.89 -5.07
C ASP A 230 -13.47 -11.53 -5.87
N GLY A 231 -13.21 -12.63 -6.55
CA GLY A 231 -14.25 -13.30 -7.36
C GLY A 231 -15.45 -13.83 -6.57
N LYS A 232 -15.36 -13.89 -5.23
CA LYS A 232 -16.47 -14.33 -4.35
C LYS A 232 -17.26 -13.16 -3.79
N SER A 233 -16.56 -12.07 -3.43
CA SER A 233 -17.15 -10.88 -2.81
C SER A 233 -17.67 -9.86 -3.83
N PHE A 234 -17.12 -9.83 -5.04
CA PHE A 234 -17.52 -8.90 -6.09
C PHE A 234 -19.00 -9.02 -6.47
N TYR A 235 -19.48 -10.24 -6.70
CA TYR A 235 -20.80 -10.45 -7.26
C TYR A 235 -21.95 -9.96 -6.35
N PRO A 236 -21.97 -10.26 -5.05
CA PRO A 236 -22.98 -9.74 -4.14
C PRO A 236 -23.00 -8.21 -4.07
N VAL A 237 -21.82 -7.58 -3.99
CA VAL A 237 -21.71 -6.11 -3.90
C VAL A 237 -22.16 -5.46 -5.20
N TYR A 238 -21.70 -5.96 -6.34
CA TYR A 238 -22.13 -5.49 -7.64
C TYR A 238 -23.66 -5.56 -7.83
N CYS A 239 -24.29 -6.65 -7.39
CA CYS A 239 -25.75 -6.76 -7.42
C CYS A 239 -26.43 -5.76 -6.49
N ASN A 240 -25.90 -5.53 -5.30
CA ASN A 240 -26.44 -4.57 -4.34
C ASN A 240 -26.32 -3.13 -4.87
N ASP A 241 -25.18 -2.76 -5.45
CA ASP A 241 -24.97 -1.44 -6.04
C ASP A 241 -25.94 -1.19 -7.20
N LEU A 242 -26.15 -2.18 -8.06
CA LEU A 242 -27.14 -2.10 -9.14
C LEU A 242 -28.56 -1.89 -8.58
N LEU A 243 -28.95 -2.65 -7.55
CA LEU A 243 -30.29 -2.55 -6.96
C LEU A 243 -30.52 -1.25 -6.17
N ALA A 244 -29.44 -0.62 -5.68
CA ALA A 244 -29.48 0.66 -4.98
C ALA A 244 -29.55 1.87 -5.93
N ALA A 245 -29.34 1.67 -7.23
CA ALA A 245 -29.39 2.75 -8.21
C ALA A 245 -30.81 3.31 -8.34
N SER A 246 -30.95 4.65 -8.17
CA SER A 246 -32.23 5.36 -8.21
C SER A 246 -32.44 6.18 -9.49
N GLU A 247 -31.37 6.55 -10.20
CA GLU A 247 -31.45 7.43 -11.37
C GLU A 247 -31.09 6.70 -12.67
N SER A 248 -29.89 6.18 -12.75
CA SER A 248 -29.42 5.49 -13.97
C SER A 248 -28.33 4.47 -13.69
N VAL A 249 -28.30 3.43 -14.52
CA VAL A 249 -27.23 2.43 -14.59
C VAL A 249 -26.71 2.37 -16.00
N GLN A 250 -25.39 2.55 -16.17
CA GLN A 250 -24.73 2.40 -17.45
C GLN A 250 -23.66 1.31 -17.35
N ILE A 251 -23.81 0.24 -18.13
CA ILE A 251 -22.82 -0.85 -18.22
C ILE A 251 -22.10 -0.71 -19.56
N VAL A 252 -20.78 -0.49 -19.51
CA VAL A 252 -19.92 -0.49 -20.70
C VAL A 252 -19.07 -1.75 -20.68
N SER A 253 -19.33 -2.67 -21.61
CA SER A 253 -18.58 -3.93 -21.72
C SER A 253 -18.36 -4.31 -23.17
N PRO A 254 -17.10 -4.50 -23.63
CA PRO A 254 -16.82 -4.91 -24.99
C PRO A 254 -17.30 -6.33 -25.31
N PHE A 255 -17.56 -7.15 -24.30
CA PHE A 255 -18.00 -8.54 -24.46
C PHE A 255 -19.12 -8.89 -23.49
N LEU A 256 -20.26 -9.32 -24.03
CA LEU A 256 -21.39 -9.82 -23.27
C LEU A 256 -21.50 -11.35 -23.42
N ARG A 257 -21.23 -12.09 -22.33
CA ARG A 257 -21.44 -13.56 -22.34
C ARG A 257 -22.87 -13.89 -21.93
N LYS A 258 -23.56 -14.72 -22.72
CA LYS A 258 -24.94 -15.18 -22.44
C LYS A 258 -25.11 -15.72 -21.01
N SER A 259 -24.11 -16.47 -20.50
CA SER A 259 -24.14 -17.00 -19.14
C SER A 259 -24.19 -15.92 -18.07
N ARG A 260 -23.44 -14.82 -18.26
CA ARG A 260 -23.39 -13.71 -17.31
C ARG A 260 -24.68 -12.89 -17.37
N ILE A 261 -25.24 -12.66 -18.55
CA ILE A 261 -26.54 -12.00 -18.70
C ILE A 261 -27.63 -12.78 -17.99
N LYS A 262 -27.68 -14.12 -18.18
CA LYS A 262 -28.66 -14.97 -17.50
C LYS A 262 -28.59 -14.90 -15.97
N GLN A 263 -27.38 -14.75 -15.41
CA GLN A 263 -27.20 -14.59 -13.96
C GLN A 263 -27.70 -13.25 -13.43
N LEU A 264 -27.61 -12.19 -14.24
CA LEU A 264 -27.92 -10.82 -13.84
C LEU A 264 -29.31 -10.36 -14.27
N ILE A 265 -30.03 -11.10 -15.11
CA ILE A 265 -31.27 -10.66 -15.74
C ILE A 265 -32.32 -10.25 -14.69
N ASN A 266 -32.43 -10.99 -13.60
CA ASN A 266 -33.38 -10.68 -12.52
C ASN A 266 -33.00 -9.37 -11.78
N VAL A 267 -31.69 -9.10 -11.65
CA VAL A 267 -31.18 -7.85 -11.05
C VAL A 267 -31.48 -6.69 -11.97
N PHE A 268 -31.22 -6.84 -13.28
CA PHE A 268 -31.50 -5.81 -14.28
C PHE A 268 -33.00 -5.47 -14.35
N SER A 269 -33.88 -6.49 -14.32
CA SER A 269 -35.33 -6.28 -14.27
C SER A 269 -35.74 -5.46 -13.06
N LYS A 270 -35.20 -5.77 -11.87
CA LYS A 270 -35.50 -5.00 -10.66
C LYS A 270 -35.00 -3.55 -10.69
N VAL A 271 -33.83 -3.30 -11.29
CA VAL A 271 -33.30 -1.95 -11.49
C VAL A 271 -34.26 -1.10 -12.34
N ILE A 272 -34.79 -1.70 -13.42
CA ILE A 272 -35.75 -1.05 -14.29
C ILE A 272 -37.11 -0.85 -13.58
N GLU A 273 -37.57 -1.86 -12.84
CA GLU A 273 -38.80 -1.78 -12.03
C GLU A 273 -38.71 -0.69 -10.95
N ASN A 274 -37.52 -0.46 -10.40
CA ASN A 274 -37.25 0.63 -9.45
C ASN A 274 -37.21 2.03 -10.09
N GLY A 275 -37.36 2.12 -11.42
CA GLY A 275 -37.44 3.38 -12.15
C GLY A 275 -36.10 3.95 -12.64
N ALA A 276 -35.00 3.24 -12.43
CA ALA A 276 -33.69 3.67 -12.93
C ALA A 276 -33.55 3.41 -14.44
N ALA A 277 -32.99 4.39 -15.18
CA ALA A 277 -32.65 4.22 -16.60
C ALA A 277 -31.51 3.20 -16.76
N PHE A 278 -31.70 2.18 -17.61
CA PHE A 278 -30.71 1.11 -17.76
C PHE A 278 -30.16 1.08 -19.19
N THR A 279 -28.86 1.28 -19.33
CA THR A 279 -28.15 1.32 -20.62
C THR A 279 -26.99 0.35 -20.65
N VAL A 280 -26.86 -0.42 -21.72
CA VAL A 280 -25.72 -1.29 -21.97
C VAL A 280 -25.03 -0.90 -23.29
N VAL A 281 -23.76 -0.56 -23.20
CA VAL A 281 -22.90 -0.24 -24.36
C VAL A 281 -21.95 -1.40 -24.58
N THR A 282 -22.01 -1.99 -25.77
CA THR A 282 -21.16 -3.13 -26.15
C THR A 282 -20.70 -3.00 -27.61
N ARG A 283 -19.73 -3.81 -28.01
CA ARG A 283 -19.32 -3.88 -29.42
C ARG A 283 -20.46 -4.47 -30.25
N PRO A 284 -20.63 -4.01 -31.50
CA PRO A 284 -21.49 -4.72 -32.48
C PRO A 284 -21.05 -6.18 -32.60
N ALA A 285 -22.02 -7.07 -32.83
CA ALA A 285 -21.76 -8.50 -33.01
C ALA A 285 -21.01 -8.77 -34.34
#